data_bf1a48d487f50b790f0cbf6966c0282f
#
_entry.id   bf1a48d487f50b790f0cbf6966c0282f
#
_cell.length_a   1.000
_cell.length_b   1.000
_cell.length_c   1.000
_cell.angle_alpha   90.00
_cell.angle_beta   90.00
_cell.angle_gamma   90.00
#
_symmetry.space_group_name_H-M   'P 1'
#
loop_
_entity.id
_entity.type
_entity.pdbx_description
1 polymer ?
#
loop_
_entity_poly.entity_id
_entity_poly.type
_entity_poly.pdbx_seq_one_letter_code
_entity_poly.pdbx_strand_id
1 'polypeptide(L)'
;MSVTIDSVLVRDKELAAADVDGHTVVLSLDAGSYFNFNRVATEIWTMLAEPCRVSEIFHRLSNQYDVDLKALTSDVTPFLQTLVEQRLVRIVAREETR
;
A
#
# COMPACT_ATOMS: atom_id res chain seq x y z
N MET A 1 -9.55 -8.38 -9.18
CA MET A 1 -8.92 -9.12 -8.09
C MET A 1 -9.07 -8.42 -6.79
N SER A 2 -9.35 -9.15 -5.75
CA SER A 2 -9.54 -8.56 -4.44
C SER A 2 -8.29 -8.71 -3.58
N VAL A 3 -8.00 -7.67 -2.82
CA VAL A 3 -6.93 -7.71 -1.84
C VAL A 3 -7.45 -8.42 -0.60
N THR A 4 -6.72 -9.41 -0.13
CA THR A 4 -7.05 -10.13 1.10
C THR A 4 -5.90 -9.99 2.08
N ILE A 5 -6.15 -10.42 3.31
CA ILE A 5 -5.14 -10.33 4.36
C ILE A 5 -3.91 -11.18 4.03
N ASP A 6 -4.07 -12.17 3.18
CA ASP A 6 -2.95 -13.06 2.77
C ASP A 6 -2.26 -12.57 1.50
N SER A 7 -2.76 -11.54 0.86
CA SER A 7 -2.15 -11.02 -0.34
C SER A 7 -0.76 -10.46 -0.04
N VAL A 8 0.16 -10.64 -0.96
CA VAL A 8 1.48 -10.02 -0.89
C VAL A 8 1.52 -8.96 -1.97
N LEU A 9 1.81 -7.74 -1.57
CA LEU A 9 1.78 -6.59 -2.47
C LEU A 9 3.16 -5.99 -2.58
N VAL A 10 3.43 -5.40 -3.74
CA VAL A 10 4.66 -4.64 -3.95
C VAL A 10 4.32 -3.49 -4.90
N ARG A 11 4.91 -2.33 -4.67
CA ARG A 11 4.63 -1.19 -5.55
C ARG A 11 5.32 -1.37 -6.89
N ASP A 12 4.74 -0.74 -7.90
CA ASP A 12 5.27 -0.81 -9.25
C ASP A 12 6.56 0.01 -9.34
N LYS A 13 7.52 -0.49 -10.09
CA LYS A 13 8.82 0.16 -10.23
C LYS A 13 8.79 1.36 -11.15
N GLU A 14 7.79 1.47 -11.98
CA GLU A 14 7.74 2.52 -12.99
C GLU A 14 6.93 3.72 -12.55
N LEU A 15 6.98 4.00 -11.27
CA LEU A 15 6.30 5.16 -10.71
C LEU A 15 7.34 6.12 -10.16
N ALA A 16 7.04 7.40 -10.30
CA ALA A 16 7.84 8.44 -9.68
C ALA A 16 7.18 8.84 -8.36
N ALA A 17 7.97 9.04 -7.33
CA ALA A 17 7.44 9.44 -6.04
C ALA A 17 8.34 10.50 -5.44
N ALA A 18 7.74 11.43 -4.73
CA ALA A 18 8.48 12.52 -4.09
C ALA A 18 7.84 12.84 -2.75
N ASP A 19 8.67 13.21 -1.79
CA ASP A 19 8.20 13.71 -0.50
C ASP A 19 7.97 15.21 -0.60
N VAL A 20 6.78 15.64 -0.20
CA VAL A 20 6.42 17.05 -0.19
C VAL A 20 5.82 17.36 1.17
N ASP A 21 6.56 18.03 2.02
CA ASP A 21 6.10 18.45 3.36
C ASP A 21 5.57 17.29 4.20
N GLY A 22 6.24 16.15 4.15
CA GLY A 22 5.84 14.99 4.94
C GLY A 22 4.79 14.12 4.30
N HIS A 23 4.36 14.46 3.09
CA HIS A 23 3.45 13.65 2.30
C HIS A 23 4.20 13.04 1.14
N THR A 24 3.73 11.90 0.65
CA THR A 24 4.26 11.32 -0.56
C THR A 24 3.31 11.63 -1.71
N VAL A 25 3.86 12.12 -2.81
CA VAL A 25 3.13 12.30 -4.05
C VAL A 25 3.65 11.25 -5.03
N VAL A 26 2.74 10.44 -5.56
CA VAL A 26 3.10 9.39 -6.51
C VAL A 26 2.52 9.75 -7.86
N LEU A 27 3.36 9.71 -8.89
CA LEU A 27 2.96 10.01 -10.25
C LEU A 27 2.91 8.73 -11.06
N SER A 28 1.76 8.46 -11.64
CA SER A 28 1.60 7.34 -12.56
C SER A 28 1.82 7.86 -13.97
N LEU A 29 2.92 7.46 -14.59
CA LEU A 29 3.27 7.93 -15.92
C LEU A 29 2.32 7.38 -16.97
N ASP A 30 1.87 6.14 -16.78
CA ASP A 30 0.94 5.52 -17.73
C ASP A 30 -0.40 6.21 -17.75
N ALA A 31 -0.95 6.50 -16.58
CA ALA A 31 -2.29 7.09 -16.48
C ALA A 31 -2.27 8.61 -16.54
N GLY A 32 -1.11 9.22 -16.40
CA GLY A 32 -1.00 10.68 -16.34
C GLY A 32 -1.65 11.26 -15.10
N SER A 33 -1.76 10.46 -14.06
CA SER A 33 -2.41 10.86 -12.82
C SER A 33 -1.41 10.94 -11.69
N TYR A 34 -1.75 11.70 -10.66
CA TYR A 34 -0.93 11.72 -9.46
C TYR A 34 -1.80 11.49 -8.24
N PHE A 35 -1.16 11.04 -7.16
CA PHE A 35 -1.86 10.68 -5.93
C PHE A 35 -1.12 11.30 -4.75
N ASN A 36 -1.87 11.94 -3.87
CA ASN A 36 -1.33 12.51 -2.64
C ASN A 36 -1.62 11.54 -1.50
N PHE A 37 -0.58 11.13 -0.80
CA PHE A 37 -0.72 10.19 0.31
C PHE A 37 -0.56 10.95 1.62
N ASN A 38 -1.50 10.75 2.54
CA ASN A 38 -1.36 11.27 3.88
C ASN A 38 -0.31 10.45 4.63
N ARG A 39 -0.14 10.72 5.92
CA ARG A 39 0.91 10.07 6.70
C ARG A 39 0.77 8.55 6.71
N VAL A 40 -0.43 8.05 6.97
CA VAL A 40 -0.66 6.60 7.05
C VAL A 40 -0.43 5.97 5.68
N ALA A 41 -0.96 6.58 4.64
CA ALA A 41 -0.79 6.06 3.27
C ALA A 41 0.69 6.08 2.87
N THR A 42 1.42 7.11 3.29
CA THR A 42 2.86 7.20 3.01
C THR A 42 3.61 6.06 3.68
N GLU A 43 3.24 5.72 4.91
CA GLU A 43 3.88 4.62 5.61
C GLU A 43 3.62 3.29 4.92
N ILE A 44 2.39 3.08 4.48
CA ILE A 44 2.05 1.88 3.73
C ILE A 44 2.87 1.82 2.44
N TRP A 45 2.95 2.94 1.73
CA TRP A 45 3.73 3.02 0.49
C TRP A 45 5.19 2.65 0.73
N THR A 46 5.76 3.11 1.84
CA THR A 46 7.14 2.80 2.18
C THR A 46 7.32 1.30 2.43
N MET A 47 6.37 0.68 3.11
CA MET A 47 6.43 -0.76 3.35
C MET A 47 6.39 -1.56 2.05
N LEU A 48 5.72 -1.03 1.04
CA LEU A 48 5.52 -1.73 -0.22
C LEU A 48 6.69 -1.59 -1.17
N ALA A 49 7.77 -0.95 -0.74
CA ALA A 49 9.01 -0.91 -1.53
C ALA A 49 9.54 -2.30 -1.80
N GLU A 50 9.25 -3.24 -0.91
CA GLU A 50 9.54 -4.65 -1.09
C GLU A 50 8.25 -5.44 -0.91
N PRO A 51 8.17 -6.66 -1.44
CA PRO A 51 6.96 -7.44 -1.26
C PRO A 51 6.58 -7.56 0.21
N CYS A 52 5.35 -7.24 0.52
CA CYS A 52 4.89 -7.19 1.91
C CYS A 52 3.49 -7.78 1.99
N ARG A 53 3.27 -8.62 2.97
CA ARG A 53 1.96 -9.25 3.18
C ARG A 53 1.03 -8.23 3.83
N VAL A 54 -0.23 -8.24 3.42
CA VAL A 54 -1.22 -7.29 3.95
C VAL A 54 -1.35 -7.41 5.46
N SER A 55 -1.34 -8.64 6.00
CA SER A 55 -1.42 -8.82 7.45
C SER A 55 -0.24 -8.15 8.17
N GLU A 56 0.92 -8.14 7.55
CA GLU A 56 2.09 -7.47 8.13
C GLU A 56 1.90 -5.97 8.17
N ILE A 57 1.28 -5.41 7.11
CA ILE A 57 0.97 -3.98 7.08
C ILE A 57 0.06 -3.62 8.25
N PHE A 58 -1.00 -4.39 8.44
CA PHE A 58 -1.94 -4.14 9.52
C PHE A 58 -1.27 -4.24 10.88
N HIS A 59 -0.42 -5.26 11.05
CA HIS A 59 0.28 -5.48 12.30
C HIS A 59 1.16 -4.29 12.66
N ARG A 60 1.92 -3.80 11.70
CA ARG A 60 2.81 -2.66 11.94
C ARG A 60 2.04 -1.39 12.24
N LEU A 61 0.96 -1.16 11.49
CA LEU A 61 0.16 0.05 11.71
C LEU A 61 -0.52 0.01 13.07
N SER A 62 -1.03 -1.14 13.49
CA SER A 62 -1.71 -1.22 14.77
C SER A 62 -0.73 -0.99 15.93
N ASN A 63 0.51 -1.43 15.79
CA ASN A 63 1.52 -1.17 16.80
C ASN A 63 1.94 0.29 16.85
N GLN A 64 2.06 0.91 15.68
CA GLN A 64 2.57 2.26 15.58
C GLN A 64 1.54 3.30 16.00
N TYR A 65 0.28 3.08 15.68
CA TYR A 65 -0.77 4.07 15.89
C TYR A 65 -1.73 3.71 17.01
N ASP A 66 -1.52 2.56 17.65
CA ASP A 66 -2.36 2.12 18.77
C ASP A 66 -3.84 2.17 18.39
N VAL A 67 -4.16 1.62 17.23
CA VAL A 67 -5.51 1.62 16.70
C VAL A 67 -6.05 0.20 16.67
N ASP A 68 -7.36 0.07 16.85
CA ASP A 68 -8.02 -1.22 16.76
C ASP A 68 -7.83 -1.83 15.38
N LEU A 69 -7.44 -3.09 15.35
CA LEU A 69 -7.17 -3.80 14.11
C LEU A 69 -8.39 -3.83 13.20
N LYS A 70 -9.56 -3.94 13.79
CA LYS A 70 -10.80 -3.97 13.02
C LYS A 70 -11.04 -2.65 12.29
N ALA A 71 -10.77 -1.54 12.97
CA ALA A 71 -10.90 -0.22 12.36
C ALA A 71 -9.89 -0.04 11.24
N LEU A 72 -8.66 -0.52 11.45
CA LEU A 72 -7.64 -0.48 10.41
C LEU A 72 -8.07 -1.26 9.18
N THR A 73 -8.60 -2.46 9.39
CA THR A 73 -9.03 -3.30 8.27
C THR A 73 -10.09 -2.58 7.45
N SER A 74 -11.06 -1.95 8.13
CA SER A 74 -12.11 -1.20 7.44
C SER A 74 -11.58 -0.03 6.64
N ASP A 75 -10.57 0.67 7.16
CA ASP A 75 -10.08 1.90 6.54
C ASP A 75 -9.01 1.63 5.50
N VAL A 76 -8.15 0.66 5.74
CA VAL A 76 -6.96 0.45 4.91
C VAL A 76 -7.26 -0.45 3.72
N THR A 77 -8.13 -1.44 3.88
CA THR A 77 -8.42 -2.38 2.80
C THR A 77 -8.90 -1.68 1.53
N PRO A 78 -9.87 -0.73 1.61
CA PRO A 78 -10.28 -0.01 0.40
C PRO A 78 -9.13 0.77 -0.23
N PHE A 79 -8.23 1.32 0.59
CA PHE A 79 -7.08 2.04 0.06
C PHE A 79 -6.15 1.09 -0.72
N LEU A 80 -5.85 -0.08 -0.15
CA LEU A 80 -5.01 -1.05 -0.83
C LEU A 80 -5.66 -1.53 -2.12
N GLN A 81 -6.98 -1.74 -2.09
CA GLN A 81 -7.71 -2.16 -3.28
C GLN A 81 -7.59 -1.09 -4.37
N THR A 82 -7.71 0.18 -3.99
CA THR A 82 -7.55 1.28 -4.94
C THR A 82 -6.16 1.29 -5.55
N LEU A 83 -5.13 1.07 -4.72
CA LEU A 83 -3.76 1.04 -5.23
C LEU A 83 -3.60 -0.04 -6.29
N VAL A 84 -4.19 -1.21 -6.07
CA VAL A 84 -4.12 -2.30 -7.05
C VAL A 84 -4.89 -1.94 -8.31
N GLU A 85 -6.08 -1.38 -8.15
CA GLU A 85 -6.92 -1.02 -9.29
C GLU A 85 -6.28 0.05 -10.15
N GLN A 86 -5.58 0.99 -9.54
CA GLN A 86 -4.91 2.06 -10.25
C GLN A 86 -3.52 1.65 -10.75
N ARG A 87 -3.13 0.42 -10.51
CA ARG A 87 -1.85 -0.15 -10.96
C ARG A 87 -0.65 0.52 -10.31
N LEU A 88 -0.83 1.10 -9.15
CA LEU A 88 0.29 1.61 -8.36
C LEU A 88 1.00 0.48 -7.61
N VAL A 89 0.27 -0.57 -7.33
CA VAL A 89 0.74 -1.72 -6.59
C VAL A 89 0.24 -2.97 -7.31
N ARG A 90 1.02 -4.02 -7.29
CA ARG A 90 0.59 -5.29 -7.87
C ARG A 90 0.57 -6.38 -6.80
N ILE A 91 -0.27 -7.38 -7.02
CA ILE A 91 -0.33 -8.54 -6.15
C ILE A 91 0.70 -9.54 -6.66
N VAL A 92 1.60 -9.95 -5.76
CA VAL A 92 2.65 -10.91 -6.08
C VAL A 92 2.12 -12.31 -5.79
N ALA A 93 2.60 -13.30 -6.54
CA ALA A 93 2.22 -14.70 -6.32
C ALA A 93 2.64 -15.09 -4.91
N ARG A 94 1.75 -15.73 -4.21
CA ARG A 94 2.03 -16.12 -2.84
C ARG A 94 3.00 -17.26 -2.82
N GLU A 95 3.25 -17.79 -2.78
CA GLU A 95 3.97 -18.66 -2.53
C GLU A 95 4.83 -18.96 -2.77
N GLU A 96 4.83 -18.80 -2.90
CA GLU A 96 5.63 -19.02 -3.09
C GLU A 96 6.43 -19.40 -2.49
N THR A 97 6.31 -19.78 -2.17
CA THR A 97 6.91 -20.05 -1.66
C THR A 97 7.24 -20.85 -1.37
N ARG A 98 7.28 -21.26 -1.55
CA ARG A 98 7.63 -22.01 -1.25
C ARG A 98 8.22 -22.10 -0.82
#